data_af4dd0e02253cf4429b651cc2de04789
#
_entry.id   af4dd0e02253cf4429b651cc2de04789
#
_cell.length_a   1.000
_cell.length_b   1.000
_cell.length_c   1.000
_cell.angle_alpha   90.00
_cell.angle_beta   90.00
_cell.angle_gamma   90.00
#
_symmetry.space_group_name_H-M   'P 1'
#
loop_
_entity.id
_entity.type
_entity.pdbx_description
1 polymer ?
#
loop_
_entity_poly.entity_id
_entity_poly.type
_entity_poly.pdbx_seq_one_letter_code
_entity_poly.pdbx_strand_id
1 'polypeptide(L)'
;MIYGVPKGVMEFAMRSSTNILATPDNLKRWKKVNNDNCKMCYKPNTHPHKATLFHILNHCESFLGENERMKWRHDSVLNFMTLTLKENKPSHIQVYADLEDHKSNNATIPHHIIVTSSRPDIVIVDSSSTPPTVYLFELTICFERVGNMEAANQKKYNRYSSLTQDIKENGYNCKNIPFEVGSRGHLTLENRSRLTIIHKLCSPNLNFTNFWKNICKTSLLCSYAIYLSRNDPWTGAPHLLPVKVKPVEQL
;
A
#
# COMPACT_ATOMS: atom_id res chain seq x y z
N MET A 1 -7.69 21.72 -4.44
CA MET A 1 -6.51 21.04 -3.81
C MET A 1 -6.68 19.55 -4.02
N ILE A 2 -5.77 18.86 -4.70
CA ILE A 2 -6.02 17.50 -5.22
C ILE A 2 -6.30 16.48 -4.10
N TYR A 3 -5.67 16.59 -2.92
CA TYR A 3 -5.85 15.63 -1.83
C TYR A 3 -6.11 16.28 -0.45
N GLY A 4 -6.26 17.59 -0.38
CA GLY A 4 -6.36 18.27 0.92
C GLY A 4 -5.12 18.04 1.80
N VAL A 5 -3.92 18.06 1.21
CA VAL A 5 -2.64 17.84 1.90
C VAL A 5 -1.95 19.16 2.24
N PRO A 6 -1.07 19.21 3.26
CA PRO A 6 -0.25 20.36 3.57
C PRO A 6 0.61 20.82 2.39
N LYS A 7 0.97 22.10 2.35
CA LYS A 7 1.78 22.72 1.28
C LYS A 7 3.06 21.93 0.98
N GLY A 8 3.83 21.56 2.00
CA GLY A 8 5.08 20.81 1.82
C GLY A 8 4.89 19.44 1.15
N VAL A 9 3.78 18.75 1.44
CA VAL A 9 3.43 17.48 0.79
C VAL A 9 3.05 17.71 -0.67
N MET A 10 2.33 18.80 -0.98
CA MET A 10 1.99 19.16 -2.35
C MET A 10 3.24 19.49 -3.16
N GLU A 11 4.15 20.30 -2.60
CA GLU A 11 5.44 20.60 -3.22
C GLU A 11 6.27 19.34 -3.47
N PHE A 12 6.30 18.41 -2.51
CA PHE A 12 6.94 17.10 -2.70
C PHE A 12 6.30 16.34 -3.86
N ALA A 13 4.98 16.24 -3.91
CA ALA A 13 4.28 15.53 -4.99
C ALA A 13 4.61 16.13 -6.37
N MET A 14 4.54 17.46 -6.50
CA MET A 14 4.85 18.16 -7.76
C MET A 14 6.31 17.98 -8.17
N ARG A 15 7.25 18.23 -7.25
CA ARG A 15 8.69 18.11 -7.53
C ARG A 15 9.13 16.67 -7.78
N SER A 16 8.46 15.69 -7.15
CA SER A 16 8.74 14.28 -7.38
C SER A 16 8.28 13.81 -8.76
N SER A 17 7.15 14.31 -9.25
CA SER A 17 6.63 13.96 -10.58
C SER A 17 7.50 14.52 -11.72
N THR A 18 8.13 15.68 -11.49
CA THR A 18 9.02 16.34 -12.46
C THR A 18 10.50 16.02 -12.23
N ASN A 19 10.81 15.12 -11.30
CA ASN A 19 12.18 14.72 -10.92
C ASN A 19 13.12 15.89 -10.58
N ILE A 20 12.60 16.88 -9.83
CA ILE A 20 13.36 18.06 -9.36
C ILE A 20 13.46 18.15 -7.83
N LEU A 21 13.25 17.03 -7.11
CA LEU A 21 13.55 16.96 -5.68
C LEU A 21 15.06 16.98 -5.45
N ALA A 22 15.50 17.56 -4.33
CA ALA A 22 16.90 17.63 -3.92
C ALA A 22 17.39 16.26 -3.40
N THR A 23 17.37 15.25 -4.27
CA THR A 23 18.03 13.95 -4.03
C THR A 23 19.52 14.10 -4.34
N PRO A 24 20.41 13.27 -3.75
CA PRO A 24 21.85 13.31 -4.10
C PRO A 24 22.12 13.19 -5.61
N ASP A 25 21.38 12.35 -6.32
CA ASP A 25 21.47 12.22 -7.78
C ASP A 25 21.15 13.54 -8.50
N ASN A 26 20.07 14.22 -8.13
CA ASN A 26 19.71 15.52 -8.70
C ASN A 26 20.69 16.62 -8.29
N LEU A 27 21.15 16.64 -7.04
CA LEU A 27 22.13 17.60 -6.56
C LEU A 27 23.47 17.48 -7.31
N LYS A 28 23.90 16.25 -7.62
CA LYS A 28 25.09 16.02 -8.45
C LYS A 28 24.87 16.50 -9.90
N ARG A 29 23.72 16.19 -10.49
CA ARG A 29 23.34 16.69 -11.81
C ARG A 29 23.34 18.22 -11.87
N TRP A 30 22.98 18.90 -10.79
CA TRP A 30 23.03 20.36 -10.66
C TRP A 30 24.39 20.89 -10.23
N LYS A 31 25.42 20.04 -10.14
CA LYS A 31 26.78 20.41 -9.73
C LYS A 31 26.86 21.00 -8.32
N LYS A 32 25.92 20.64 -7.42
CA LYS A 32 25.91 21.10 -6.02
C LYS A 32 26.64 20.15 -5.07
N VAL A 33 26.83 18.90 -5.46
CA VAL A 33 27.59 17.89 -4.72
C VAL A 33 28.40 17.04 -5.71
N ASN A 34 29.48 16.43 -5.22
CA ASN A 34 30.35 15.57 -6.04
C ASN A 34 29.93 14.09 -6.01
N ASN A 35 29.13 13.70 -5.02
CA ASN A 35 28.74 12.30 -4.79
C ASN A 35 27.22 12.15 -4.76
N ASP A 36 26.71 11.17 -5.51
CA ASP A 36 25.30 10.81 -5.62
C ASP A 36 24.94 9.49 -4.93
N ASN A 37 25.90 8.89 -4.20
CA ASN A 37 25.70 7.60 -3.53
C ASN A 37 24.71 7.69 -2.36
N CYS A 38 23.98 6.61 -2.16
CA CYS A 38 23.13 6.46 -0.98
C CYS A 38 24.00 6.23 0.26
N LYS A 39 23.89 7.13 1.24
CA LYS A 39 24.64 7.03 2.49
C LYS A 39 24.20 5.85 3.36
N MET A 40 22.93 5.43 3.25
CA MET A 40 22.33 4.39 4.10
C MET A 40 22.72 2.98 3.66
N CYS A 41 22.79 2.73 2.34
CA CYS A 41 23.12 1.40 1.82
C CYS A 41 24.59 1.25 1.39
N TYR A 42 25.41 2.24 1.68
CA TYR A 42 26.85 2.17 1.42
C TYR A 42 27.48 1.13 2.37
N LYS A 43 28.02 0.06 1.81
CA LYS A 43 28.83 -0.93 2.53
C LYS A 43 30.21 -0.95 1.89
N PRO A 44 31.31 -1.03 2.69
CA PRO A 44 32.65 -1.24 2.14
C PRO A 44 32.65 -2.46 1.19
N ASN A 45 33.34 -2.34 0.07
CA ASN A 45 33.46 -3.39 -0.95
C ASN A 45 32.19 -3.72 -1.76
N THR A 46 31.16 -2.88 -1.70
CA THR A 46 29.98 -3.00 -2.59
C THR A 46 29.89 -1.82 -3.53
N HIS A 47 29.30 -2.03 -4.73
CA HIS A 47 29.01 -0.92 -5.61
C HIS A 47 27.92 -0.04 -4.99
N PRO A 48 28.20 1.25 -4.71
CA PRO A 48 27.22 2.11 -4.09
C PRO A 48 26.05 2.40 -5.04
N HIS A 49 24.84 2.30 -4.51
CA HIS A 49 23.64 2.67 -5.26
C HIS A 49 23.48 4.19 -5.32
N LYS A 50 23.10 4.72 -6.49
CA LYS A 50 22.74 6.13 -6.62
C LYS A 50 21.49 6.44 -5.80
N ALA A 51 21.54 7.50 -5.03
CA ALA A 51 20.39 7.96 -4.23
C ALA A 51 19.39 8.75 -5.09
N THR A 52 18.81 8.07 -6.07
CA THR A 52 17.67 8.57 -6.86
C THR A 52 16.40 8.56 -6.00
N LEU A 53 15.37 9.29 -6.39
CA LEU A 53 14.08 9.23 -5.69
C LEU A 53 13.49 7.81 -5.70
N PHE A 54 13.63 7.09 -6.80
CA PHE A 54 13.22 5.69 -6.93
C PHE A 54 13.91 4.79 -5.90
N HIS A 55 15.25 4.94 -5.76
CA HIS A 55 16.00 4.20 -4.76
C HIS A 55 15.54 4.55 -3.34
N ILE A 56 15.42 5.83 -3.01
CA ILE A 56 15.00 6.31 -1.68
C ILE A 56 13.62 5.80 -1.29
N LEU A 57 12.66 5.81 -2.20
CA LEU A 57 11.28 5.45 -1.87
C LEU A 57 10.96 3.96 -1.98
N ASN A 58 11.68 3.19 -2.81
CA ASN A 58 11.26 1.82 -3.12
C ASN A 58 12.38 0.78 -3.21
N HIS A 59 13.67 1.16 -3.22
CA HIS A 59 14.76 0.21 -3.51
C HIS A 59 15.93 0.23 -2.53
N CYS A 60 15.95 1.09 -1.54
CA CYS A 60 17.01 1.09 -0.54
C CYS A 60 16.74 0.00 0.51
N GLU A 61 17.39 -1.14 0.41
CA GLU A 61 17.20 -2.27 1.33
C GLU A 61 17.52 -1.87 2.78
N SER A 62 18.67 -1.22 3.02
CA SER A 62 19.06 -0.80 4.37
C SER A 62 18.11 0.23 4.97
N PHE A 63 17.62 1.17 4.16
CA PHE A 63 16.77 2.25 4.65
C PHE A 63 15.30 1.86 4.74
N LEU A 64 14.80 1.09 3.78
CA LEU A 64 13.39 0.72 3.68
C LEU A 64 13.09 -0.63 4.31
N GLY A 65 13.98 -1.62 4.11
CA GLY A 65 13.80 -2.99 4.55
C GLY A 65 14.20 -3.17 6.02
N GLU A 66 15.48 -3.00 6.33
CA GLU A 66 16.04 -3.21 7.68
C GLU A 66 15.39 -2.29 8.74
N ASN A 67 15.00 -1.08 8.36
CA ASN A 67 14.32 -0.12 9.24
C ASN A 67 12.78 -0.15 9.12
N GLU A 68 12.21 -1.14 8.49
CA GLU A 68 10.75 -1.36 8.35
C GLU A 68 9.95 -0.20 7.75
N ARG A 69 10.56 0.80 7.12
CA ARG A 69 9.86 1.96 6.56
C ARG A 69 8.92 1.60 5.41
N MET A 70 9.31 0.58 4.63
CA MET A 70 8.44 0.06 3.57
C MET A 70 7.21 -0.60 4.17
N LYS A 71 7.39 -1.43 5.20
CA LYS A 71 6.31 -2.07 5.94
C LYS A 71 5.41 -1.03 6.59
N TRP A 72 5.97 -0.05 7.30
CA TRP A 72 5.21 1.04 7.93
C TRP A 72 4.31 1.79 6.92
N ARG A 73 4.83 2.12 5.73
CA ARG A 73 4.02 2.75 4.68
C ARG A 73 2.92 1.82 4.19
N HIS A 74 3.25 0.55 3.92
CA HIS A 74 2.29 -0.47 3.51
C HIS A 74 1.18 -0.61 4.55
N ASP A 75 1.55 -0.83 5.80
CA ASP A 75 0.60 -1.09 6.89
C ASP A 75 -0.25 0.15 7.22
N SER A 76 0.28 1.37 7.02
CA SER A 76 -0.51 2.60 7.16
C SER A 76 -1.64 2.68 6.11
N VAL A 77 -1.37 2.31 4.86
CA VAL A 77 -2.40 2.25 3.81
C VAL A 77 -3.37 1.12 4.08
N LEU A 78 -2.86 -0.05 4.44
CA LEU A 78 -3.65 -1.23 4.76
C LEU A 78 -4.60 -0.98 5.94
N ASN A 79 -4.11 -0.35 7.00
CA ASN A 79 -4.89 0.01 8.18
C ASN A 79 -6.04 0.97 7.84
N PHE A 80 -5.75 2.02 7.08
CA PHE A 80 -6.79 2.93 6.61
C PHE A 80 -7.89 2.20 5.84
N MET A 81 -7.50 1.34 4.88
CA MET A 81 -8.45 0.55 4.10
C MET A 81 -9.29 -0.35 5.01
N THR A 82 -8.63 -1.13 5.88
CA THR A 82 -9.28 -2.11 6.76
C THR A 82 -10.28 -1.47 7.71
N LEU A 83 -9.91 -0.37 8.38
CA LEU A 83 -10.81 0.35 9.29
C LEU A 83 -12.04 0.87 8.54
N THR A 84 -11.83 1.53 7.39
CA THR A 84 -12.91 2.08 6.58
C THR A 84 -13.89 0.99 6.12
N LEU A 85 -13.36 -0.17 5.69
CA LEU A 85 -14.18 -1.30 5.24
C LEU A 85 -14.95 -1.94 6.40
N LYS A 86 -14.32 -2.12 7.58
CA LYS A 86 -14.98 -2.70 8.76
C LYS A 86 -16.10 -1.85 9.32
N GLU A 87 -15.91 -0.53 9.35
CA GLU A 87 -16.90 0.42 9.90
C GLU A 87 -18.20 0.47 9.09
N ASN A 88 -18.14 0.18 7.80
CA ASN A 88 -19.26 0.43 6.88
C ASN A 88 -19.82 -0.83 6.22
N LYS A 89 -19.32 -2.01 6.58
CA LYS A 89 -19.69 -3.27 5.95
C LYS A 89 -21.11 -3.75 6.33
N PRO A 90 -21.84 -4.39 5.38
CA PRO A 90 -23.04 -5.14 5.68
C PRO A 90 -22.79 -6.32 6.64
N SER A 91 -23.83 -6.81 7.29
CA SER A 91 -23.74 -7.91 8.28
C SER A 91 -23.24 -9.24 7.69
N HIS A 92 -23.56 -9.52 6.43
CA HIS A 92 -23.11 -10.73 5.72
C HIS A 92 -21.65 -10.66 5.21
N ILE A 93 -20.98 -9.52 5.37
CA ILE A 93 -19.57 -9.33 5.01
C ILE A 93 -18.69 -9.42 6.25
N GLN A 94 -17.63 -10.21 6.16
CA GLN A 94 -16.57 -10.25 7.15
C GLN A 94 -15.26 -9.75 6.52
N VAL A 95 -14.49 -8.95 7.25
CA VAL A 95 -13.23 -8.35 6.78
C VAL A 95 -12.12 -8.67 7.76
N TYR A 96 -11.06 -9.28 7.26
CA TYR A 96 -9.83 -9.61 7.98
C TYR A 96 -8.65 -8.95 7.28
N ALA A 97 -7.57 -8.65 8.01
CA ALA A 97 -6.35 -8.09 7.42
C ALA A 97 -5.10 -8.60 8.13
N ASP A 98 -3.96 -8.57 7.45
CA ASP A 98 -2.66 -8.94 8.01
C ASP A 98 -2.09 -7.80 8.87
N LEU A 99 -2.90 -7.36 9.82
CA LEU A 99 -2.58 -6.42 10.89
C LEU A 99 -2.97 -7.06 12.22
N GLU A 100 -2.24 -6.77 13.29
CA GLU A 100 -2.35 -7.46 14.57
C GLU A 100 -3.79 -7.51 15.09
N ASP A 101 -4.50 -6.38 15.09
CA ASP A 101 -5.87 -6.25 15.61
C ASP A 101 -6.97 -6.70 14.62
N HIS A 102 -6.59 -7.20 13.43
CA HIS A 102 -7.54 -7.47 12.35
C HIS A 102 -7.53 -8.91 11.83
N LYS A 103 -6.80 -9.80 12.50
CA LYS A 103 -6.71 -11.23 12.18
C LYS A 103 -7.86 -12.03 12.76
N SER A 104 -8.07 -13.22 12.22
CA SER A 104 -8.93 -14.25 12.80
C SER A 104 -8.06 -15.31 13.45
N ASN A 105 -8.07 -15.39 14.80
CA ASN A 105 -7.25 -16.38 15.54
C ASN A 105 -5.78 -16.45 15.06
N ASN A 106 -5.12 -15.29 14.97
CA ASN A 106 -3.75 -15.10 14.48
C ASN A 106 -3.53 -15.42 12.98
N ALA A 107 -4.57 -15.74 12.22
CA ALA A 107 -4.52 -15.95 10.78
C ALA A 107 -5.27 -14.85 10.02
N THR A 108 -4.83 -14.50 8.81
CA THR A 108 -5.59 -13.57 7.95
C THR A 108 -6.78 -14.26 7.30
N ILE A 109 -6.67 -15.55 7.00
CA ILE A 109 -7.78 -16.36 6.49
C ILE A 109 -8.37 -17.17 7.65
N PRO A 110 -9.68 -17.13 7.91
CA PRO A 110 -10.31 -17.95 8.93
C PRO A 110 -10.05 -19.44 8.72
N HIS A 111 -9.73 -20.18 9.79
CA HIS A 111 -9.36 -21.59 9.73
C HIS A 111 -10.50 -22.50 9.21
N HIS A 112 -11.76 -22.08 9.34
CA HIS A 112 -12.88 -22.85 8.78
C HIS A 112 -12.96 -22.78 7.24
N ILE A 113 -12.24 -21.84 6.62
CA ILE A 113 -12.11 -21.74 5.16
C ILE A 113 -10.93 -22.59 4.69
N ILE A 114 -9.77 -22.36 5.29
CA ILE A 114 -8.55 -23.13 5.00
C ILE A 114 -7.51 -22.92 6.10
N VAL A 115 -6.77 -23.97 6.44
CA VAL A 115 -5.58 -23.87 7.30
C VAL A 115 -4.36 -23.68 6.42
N THR A 116 -3.74 -22.51 6.49
CA THR A 116 -2.60 -22.11 5.64
C THR A 116 -1.68 -21.13 6.35
N SER A 117 -0.40 -21.13 5.99
CA SER A 117 0.56 -20.09 6.40
C SER A 117 0.52 -18.84 5.49
N SER A 118 -0.26 -18.87 4.42
CA SER A 118 -0.41 -17.74 3.51
C SER A 118 -1.12 -16.58 4.20
N ARG A 119 -0.61 -15.36 3.98
CA ARG A 119 -1.08 -14.14 4.64
C ARG A 119 -1.42 -13.07 3.60
N PRO A 120 -2.61 -13.14 2.98
CA PRO A 120 -3.10 -12.05 2.14
C PRO A 120 -3.29 -10.77 2.95
N ASP A 121 -3.05 -9.62 2.33
CA ASP A 121 -3.14 -8.33 3.02
C ASP A 121 -4.56 -8.03 3.54
N ILE A 122 -5.61 -8.31 2.73
CA ILE A 122 -7.02 -8.26 3.17
C ILE A 122 -7.76 -9.49 2.66
N VAL A 123 -8.58 -10.08 3.51
CA VAL A 123 -9.52 -11.14 3.17
C VAL A 123 -10.94 -10.68 3.47
N ILE A 124 -11.82 -10.76 2.47
CA ILE A 124 -13.23 -10.46 2.61
C ILE A 124 -14.02 -11.72 2.33
N VAL A 125 -14.91 -12.07 3.25
CA VAL A 125 -15.82 -13.20 3.12
C VAL A 125 -17.23 -12.67 2.95
N ASP A 126 -17.85 -12.99 1.82
CA ASP A 126 -19.24 -12.66 1.49
C ASP A 126 -20.11 -13.90 1.60
N SER A 127 -20.97 -13.92 2.60
CA SER A 127 -21.90 -15.02 2.88
C SER A 127 -23.28 -14.84 2.22
N SER A 128 -23.45 -13.85 1.33
CA SER A 128 -24.73 -13.63 0.65
C SER A 128 -25.01 -14.61 -0.50
N SER A 129 -23.99 -15.31 -0.98
CA SER A 129 -24.08 -16.32 -2.04
C SER A 129 -23.88 -17.74 -1.52
N THR A 130 -24.37 -18.73 -2.26
CA THR A 130 -24.14 -20.14 -2.00
C THR A 130 -23.47 -20.77 -3.23
N PRO A 131 -22.20 -21.21 -3.16
CA PRO A 131 -21.30 -21.12 -2.00
C PRO A 131 -20.86 -19.67 -1.70
N PRO A 132 -20.42 -19.40 -0.44
CA PRO A 132 -19.86 -18.10 -0.08
C PRO A 132 -18.64 -17.71 -0.91
N THR A 133 -18.42 -16.42 -1.10
CA THR A 133 -17.28 -15.91 -1.89
C THR A 133 -16.19 -15.31 -1.01
N VAL A 134 -14.96 -15.78 -1.20
CA VAL A 134 -13.76 -15.25 -0.56
C VAL A 134 -13.01 -14.36 -1.54
N TYR A 135 -12.70 -13.14 -1.14
CA TYR A 135 -11.89 -12.21 -1.92
C TYR A 135 -10.53 -12.04 -1.21
N LEU A 136 -9.46 -12.34 -1.92
CA LEU A 136 -8.08 -12.12 -1.49
C LEU A 136 -7.58 -10.82 -2.11
N PHE A 137 -7.34 -9.81 -1.28
CA PHE A 137 -6.79 -8.53 -1.73
C PHE A 137 -5.33 -8.41 -1.31
N GLU A 138 -4.50 -8.04 -2.28
CA GLU A 138 -3.06 -7.88 -2.11
C GLU A 138 -2.62 -6.48 -2.47
N LEU A 139 -2.23 -5.70 -1.47
CA LEU A 139 -1.72 -4.34 -1.63
C LEU A 139 -0.24 -4.34 -2.01
N THR A 140 0.12 -3.52 -2.96
CA THR A 140 1.53 -3.18 -3.25
C THR A 140 1.70 -1.68 -3.36
N ILE A 141 2.67 -1.12 -2.63
CA ILE A 141 3.06 0.28 -2.79
C ILE A 141 4.31 0.33 -3.68
N CYS A 142 4.12 0.70 -4.95
CA CYS A 142 5.19 0.70 -5.95
C CYS A 142 5.53 2.12 -6.42
N PHE A 143 6.73 2.28 -7.00
CA PHE A 143 7.09 3.54 -7.65
C PHE A 143 6.42 3.61 -9.02
N GLU A 144 5.81 4.75 -9.35
CA GLU A 144 5.09 4.98 -10.59
C GLU A 144 6.06 5.13 -11.76
N ARG A 145 6.47 4.01 -12.30
CA ARG A 145 7.31 3.87 -13.49
C ARG A 145 6.65 2.89 -14.44
N VAL A 146 6.79 3.12 -15.73
CA VAL A 146 6.26 2.23 -16.77
C VAL A 146 6.68 0.78 -16.52
N GLY A 147 5.73 -0.13 -16.51
CA GLY A 147 5.93 -1.56 -16.29
C GLY A 147 6.03 -2.00 -14.82
N ASN A 148 6.32 -1.10 -13.88
CA ASN A 148 6.48 -1.50 -12.47
C ASN A 148 5.16 -1.94 -11.82
N MET A 149 4.06 -1.27 -12.14
CA MET A 149 2.75 -1.59 -11.56
C MET A 149 2.23 -2.91 -12.12
N GLU A 150 2.36 -3.13 -13.40
CA GLU A 150 1.98 -4.38 -14.08
C GLU A 150 2.81 -5.56 -13.57
N ALA A 151 4.13 -5.39 -13.43
CA ALA A 151 5.02 -6.43 -12.91
C ALA A 151 4.69 -6.77 -11.44
N ALA A 152 4.38 -5.77 -10.61
CA ALA A 152 3.96 -5.97 -9.22
C ALA A 152 2.63 -6.73 -9.16
N ASN A 153 1.67 -6.37 -10.01
CA ASN A 153 0.38 -7.05 -10.15
C ASN A 153 0.55 -8.52 -10.48
N GLN A 154 1.27 -8.82 -11.57
CA GLN A 154 1.47 -10.20 -12.03
C GLN A 154 2.17 -11.06 -10.97
N LYS A 155 3.17 -10.51 -10.28
CA LYS A 155 3.88 -11.21 -9.20
C LYS A 155 2.93 -11.60 -8.05
N LYS A 156 2.04 -10.68 -7.63
CA LYS A 156 1.06 -10.94 -6.57
C LYS A 156 -0.05 -11.88 -7.02
N TYR A 157 -0.51 -11.74 -8.25
CA TYR A 157 -1.49 -12.66 -8.81
C TYR A 157 -0.99 -14.10 -8.81
N ASN A 158 0.23 -14.33 -9.28
CA ASN A 158 0.84 -15.66 -9.34
C ASN A 158 1.09 -16.26 -7.95
N ARG A 159 1.44 -15.41 -6.97
CA ARG A 159 1.72 -15.84 -5.59
C ARG A 159 0.53 -16.54 -4.93
N TYR A 160 -0.69 -16.09 -5.22
CA TYR A 160 -1.90 -16.62 -4.58
C TYR A 160 -2.77 -17.48 -5.51
N SER A 161 -2.26 -17.88 -6.66
CA SER A 161 -3.01 -18.73 -7.61
C SER A 161 -3.32 -20.10 -7.03
N SER A 162 -2.34 -20.78 -6.40
CA SER A 162 -2.58 -22.07 -5.73
C SER A 162 -3.56 -21.93 -4.57
N LEU A 163 -3.36 -20.96 -3.69
CA LEU A 163 -4.27 -20.70 -2.58
C LEU A 163 -5.71 -20.45 -3.04
N THR A 164 -5.87 -19.74 -4.15
CA THR A 164 -7.19 -19.50 -4.76
C THR A 164 -7.85 -20.81 -5.18
N GLN A 165 -7.07 -21.75 -5.70
CA GLN A 165 -7.56 -23.07 -6.10
C GLN A 165 -7.93 -23.90 -4.87
N ASP A 166 -7.04 -23.95 -3.86
CA ASP A 166 -7.27 -24.69 -2.62
C ASP A 166 -8.56 -24.24 -1.90
N ILE A 167 -8.81 -22.92 -1.86
CA ILE A 167 -10.04 -22.36 -1.28
C ILE A 167 -11.28 -22.82 -2.07
N LYS A 168 -11.20 -22.90 -3.41
CA LYS A 168 -12.29 -23.40 -4.24
C LYS A 168 -12.58 -24.89 -4.01
N GLU A 169 -11.53 -25.69 -3.84
CA GLU A 169 -11.64 -27.10 -3.52
C GLU A 169 -12.28 -27.35 -2.15
N ASN A 170 -12.15 -26.40 -1.22
CA ASN A 170 -12.84 -26.41 0.07
C ASN A 170 -14.31 -25.95 -0.01
N GLY A 171 -14.87 -25.76 -1.21
CA GLY A 171 -16.29 -25.44 -1.41
C GLY A 171 -16.66 -23.97 -1.36
N TYR A 172 -15.70 -23.06 -1.51
CA TYR A 172 -15.93 -21.62 -1.59
C TYR A 172 -15.72 -21.11 -3.02
N ASN A 173 -16.39 -20.02 -3.38
CA ASN A 173 -15.91 -19.19 -4.49
C ASN A 173 -14.69 -18.40 -4.03
N CYS A 174 -13.68 -18.22 -4.90
CA CYS A 174 -12.51 -17.41 -4.55
C CYS A 174 -12.07 -16.51 -5.69
N LYS A 175 -11.75 -15.26 -5.35
CA LYS A 175 -11.24 -14.23 -6.28
C LYS A 175 -9.96 -13.62 -5.70
N ASN A 176 -8.87 -13.68 -6.47
CA ASN A 176 -7.61 -13.02 -6.15
C ASN A 176 -7.55 -11.67 -6.87
N ILE A 177 -7.37 -10.59 -6.12
CA ILE A 177 -7.44 -9.21 -6.61
C ILE A 177 -6.20 -8.46 -6.13
N PRO A 178 -5.07 -8.54 -6.85
CA PRO A 178 -3.93 -7.68 -6.58
C PRO A 178 -4.26 -6.23 -6.89
N PHE A 179 -3.70 -5.32 -6.07
CA PHE A 179 -4.03 -3.91 -6.08
C PHE A 179 -2.77 -3.07 -5.81
N GLU A 180 -2.45 -2.15 -6.71
CA GLU A 180 -1.26 -1.32 -6.63
C GLU A 180 -1.61 0.15 -6.40
N VAL A 181 -0.90 0.74 -5.44
CA VAL A 181 -0.91 2.18 -5.19
C VAL A 181 0.47 2.74 -5.44
N GLY A 182 0.54 3.85 -6.13
CA GLY A 182 1.80 4.54 -6.33
C GLY A 182 2.36 5.15 -5.04
N SER A 183 3.67 5.06 -4.85
CA SER A 183 4.34 5.66 -3.71
C SER A 183 4.20 7.19 -3.63
N ARG A 184 3.86 7.84 -4.74
CA ARG A 184 3.58 9.28 -4.83
C ARG A 184 2.09 9.59 -4.90
N GLY A 185 1.24 8.61 -4.54
CA GLY A 185 -0.21 8.78 -4.48
C GLY A 185 -0.92 8.66 -5.82
N HIS A 186 -0.37 7.91 -6.78
CA HIS A 186 -1.03 7.61 -8.05
C HIS A 186 -1.87 6.34 -7.98
N LEU A 187 -2.98 6.33 -8.71
CA LEU A 187 -3.85 5.16 -8.87
C LEU A 187 -4.29 5.07 -10.32
N THR A 188 -4.00 3.93 -10.97
CA THR A 188 -4.44 3.67 -12.35
C THR A 188 -5.95 3.47 -12.43
N LEU A 189 -6.52 3.61 -13.62
CA LEU A 189 -7.94 3.35 -13.86
C LEU A 189 -8.30 1.90 -13.55
N GLU A 190 -7.41 0.96 -13.87
CA GLU A 190 -7.58 -0.45 -13.58
C GLU A 190 -7.65 -0.72 -12.07
N ASN A 191 -6.73 -0.16 -11.30
CA ASN A 191 -6.74 -0.28 -9.83
C ASN A 191 -7.97 0.42 -9.21
N ARG A 192 -8.44 1.52 -9.80
CA ARG A 192 -9.73 2.12 -9.39
C ARG A 192 -10.89 1.16 -9.61
N SER A 193 -10.91 0.44 -10.73
CA SER A 193 -11.94 -0.56 -11.01
C SER A 193 -11.90 -1.71 -10.00
N ARG A 194 -10.72 -2.18 -9.63
CA ARG A 194 -10.52 -3.20 -8.58
C ARG A 194 -11.00 -2.72 -7.21
N LEU A 195 -10.68 -1.47 -6.84
CA LEU A 195 -11.20 -0.85 -5.62
C LEU A 195 -12.73 -0.73 -5.63
N THR A 196 -13.35 -0.52 -6.79
CA THR A 196 -14.81 -0.47 -6.90
C THR A 196 -15.45 -1.78 -6.45
N ILE A 197 -14.80 -2.93 -6.67
CA ILE A 197 -15.29 -4.23 -6.20
C ILE A 197 -15.37 -4.23 -4.66
N ILE A 198 -14.27 -3.92 -3.98
CA ILE A 198 -14.22 -3.83 -2.51
C ILE A 198 -15.26 -2.82 -1.99
N HIS A 199 -15.28 -1.64 -2.59
CA HIS A 199 -16.13 -0.56 -2.14
C HIS A 199 -17.62 -0.95 -2.21
N LYS A 200 -18.04 -1.55 -3.32
CA LYS A 200 -19.43 -2.02 -3.49
C LYS A 200 -19.81 -3.12 -2.50
N LEU A 201 -18.86 -4.01 -2.19
CA LEU A 201 -19.09 -5.09 -1.23
C LEU A 201 -19.20 -4.59 0.21
N CYS A 202 -18.23 -3.77 0.64
CA CYS A 202 -18.08 -3.46 2.07
C CYS A 202 -18.63 -2.09 2.46
N SER A 203 -18.71 -1.13 1.52
CA SER A 203 -18.99 0.26 1.88
C SER A 203 -19.83 0.99 0.83
N PRO A 204 -20.98 0.41 0.39
CA PRO A 204 -21.75 0.96 -0.72
C PRO A 204 -22.25 2.40 -0.46
N ASN A 205 -22.40 2.78 0.81
CA ASN A 205 -22.90 4.09 1.24
C ASN A 205 -21.78 5.15 1.40
N LEU A 206 -20.51 4.76 1.30
CA LEU A 206 -19.41 5.71 1.34
C LEU A 206 -19.19 6.39 -0.01
N ASN A 207 -18.70 7.62 0.03
CA ASN A 207 -18.26 8.29 -1.19
C ASN A 207 -16.98 7.63 -1.73
N PHE A 208 -17.10 6.90 -2.82
CA PHE A 208 -15.99 6.18 -3.46
C PHE A 208 -14.83 7.11 -3.83
N THR A 209 -15.13 8.34 -4.25
CA THR A 209 -14.09 9.33 -4.60
C THR A 209 -13.26 9.70 -3.38
N ASN A 210 -13.88 9.88 -2.21
CA ASN A 210 -13.16 10.16 -0.98
C ASN A 210 -12.35 8.94 -0.51
N PHE A 211 -12.88 7.74 -0.66
CA PHE A 211 -12.19 6.50 -0.28
C PHE A 211 -10.86 6.35 -1.03
N TRP A 212 -10.90 6.32 -2.37
CA TRP A 212 -9.66 6.14 -3.13
C TRP A 212 -8.69 7.33 -3.01
N LYS A 213 -9.19 8.56 -2.90
CA LYS A 213 -8.34 9.74 -2.65
C LYS A 213 -7.58 9.65 -1.33
N ASN A 214 -8.21 9.14 -0.28
CA ASN A 214 -7.55 8.97 1.02
C ASN A 214 -6.50 7.84 0.99
N ILE A 215 -6.72 6.75 0.25
CA ILE A 215 -5.71 5.73 0.00
C ILE A 215 -4.46 6.35 -0.64
N CYS A 216 -4.64 7.12 -1.73
CA CYS A 216 -3.56 7.82 -2.41
C CYS A 216 -2.86 8.83 -1.50
N LYS A 217 -3.64 9.60 -0.73
CA LYS A 217 -3.13 10.57 0.24
C LYS A 217 -2.27 9.92 1.31
N THR A 218 -2.70 8.79 1.86
CA THR A 218 -1.94 8.05 2.88
C THR A 218 -0.60 7.58 2.33
N SER A 219 -0.59 6.98 1.13
CA SER A 219 0.65 6.57 0.45
C SER A 219 1.61 7.75 0.23
N LEU A 220 1.08 8.88 -0.24
CA LEU A 220 1.86 10.10 -0.47
C LEU A 220 2.45 10.68 0.82
N LEU A 221 1.65 10.76 1.90
CA LEU A 221 2.09 11.26 3.20
C LEU A 221 3.22 10.39 3.79
N CYS A 222 3.06 9.07 3.74
CA CYS A 222 4.10 8.15 4.20
C CYS A 222 5.39 8.29 3.37
N SER A 223 5.28 8.41 2.05
CA SER A 223 6.44 8.59 1.18
C SER A 223 7.13 9.94 1.40
N TYR A 224 6.37 10.99 1.71
CA TYR A 224 6.93 12.28 2.10
C TYR A 224 7.72 12.17 3.42
N ALA A 225 7.17 11.49 4.43
CA ALA A 225 7.87 11.25 5.69
C ALA A 225 9.16 10.44 5.48
N ILE A 226 9.12 9.38 4.66
CA ILE A 226 10.29 8.59 4.25
C ILE A 226 11.34 9.50 3.56
N TYR A 227 10.91 10.36 2.64
CA TYR A 227 11.82 11.27 1.95
C TYR A 227 12.47 12.28 2.90
N LEU A 228 11.72 12.85 3.84
CA LEU A 228 12.26 13.81 4.82
C LEU A 228 13.29 13.16 5.74
N SER A 229 13.04 11.95 6.22
CA SER A 229 13.92 11.21 7.13
C SER A 229 15.02 10.40 6.42
N ARG A 230 15.29 10.65 5.13
CA ARG A 230 16.19 9.82 4.30
C ARG A 230 17.65 9.80 4.74
N ASN A 231 18.05 10.75 5.55
CA ASN A 231 19.43 10.84 6.08
C ASN A 231 19.52 10.52 7.58
N ASP A 232 18.40 10.30 8.23
CA ASP A 232 18.31 10.13 9.67
C ASP A 232 18.05 8.67 10.06
N PRO A 233 18.57 8.19 11.18
CA PRO A 233 18.18 6.92 11.75
C PRO A 233 16.67 6.89 11.99
N TRP A 234 16.03 5.76 11.70
CA TRP A 234 14.61 5.55 12.00
C TRP A 234 14.52 4.97 13.41
N THR A 235 14.17 5.78 14.38
CA THR A 235 14.10 5.39 15.80
C THR A 235 12.82 4.68 16.21
N GLY A 236 12.23 3.94 15.30
CA GLY A 236 10.98 3.22 15.47
C GLY A 236 9.95 3.64 14.42
N ALA A 237 9.07 2.73 14.07
CA ALA A 237 7.94 3.07 13.23
C ALA A 237 7.05 4.03 14.05
N PRO A 238 6.80 5.27 13.59
CA PRO A 238 5.75 6.07 14.20
C PRO A 238 4.45 5.27 14.10
N HIS A 239 3.55 5.43 15.07
CA HIS A 239 2.22 4.84 14.99
C HIS A 239 1.65 5.01 13.59
N LEU A 240 0.96 3.98 13.08
CA LEU A 240 0.31 4.03 11.78
C LEU A 240 -0.42 5.36 11.64
N LEU A 241 -0.25 6.03 10.50
CA LEU A 241 -0.83 7.36 10.31
C LEU A 241 -2.33 7.30 10.59
N PRO A 242 -2.84 8.05 11.58
CA PRO A 242 -4.25 8.09 11.86
C PRO A 242 -4.94 8.88 10.74
N VAL A 243 -5.47 8.19 9.76
CA VAL A 243 -6.35 8.82 8.77
C VAL A 243 -7.74 8.86 9.39
N LYS A 244 -8.09 9.96 10.04
CA LYS A 244 -9.48 10.20 10.46
C LYS A 244 -10.30 10.37 9.19
N VAL A 245 -11.14 9.40 8.90
CA VAL A 245 -12.23 9.55 7.93
C VAL A 245 -13.22 10.52 8.59
N LYS A 246 -13.37 11.73 8.05
CA LYS A 246 -14.52 12.55 8.43
C LYS A 246 -15.76 11.85 7.88
N PRO A 247 -16.81 11.65 8.70
CA PRO A 247 -18.12 11.25 8.18
C PRO A 247 -18.53 12.25 7.07
N VAL A 248 -19.25 11.76 6.09
CA VAL A 248 -19.89 12.63 5.11
C VAL A 248 -20.88 13.48 5.91
N GLU A 249 -20.58 14.78 6.13
CA GLU A 249 -21.60 15.71 6.54
C GLU A 249 -22.70 15.65 5.47
N GLN A 250 -23.87 15.22 5.89
CA GLN A 250 -25.07 15.25 5.05
C GLN A 250 -25.30 16.72 4.66
N LEU A 251 -25.08 17.05 3.39
CA LEU A 251 -25.53 18.25 2.74
C LEU A 251 -26.97 18.09 2.29
#